data_847a3d4c426202fcc5044cc1a8c3607b
#
_entry.id   847a3d4c426202fcc5044cc1a8c3607b
#
_cell.length_a   1.000
_cell.length_b   1.000
_cell.length_c   1.000
_cell.angle_alpha   90.00
_cell.angle_beta   90.00
_cell.angle_gamma   90.00
#
_symmetry.space_group_name_H-M   'P 1'
#
loop_
_entity.id
_entity.type
_entity.pdbx_description
1 polymer ?
#
loop_
_entity_poly.entity_id
_entity_poly.type
_entity_poly.pdbx_seq_one_letter_code
_entity_poly.pdbx_strand_id
1 'polypeptide(L)'
;MVRPELDDIDDLRVWRDQTLYRLLLRASRVETTSTLARLQELGYDDVSVTDTNLLANLDTAGATITELARRVGITRQAASQQVAGLERLGYVRRETSPSDGRAVIVIQTDRGRALLGDALDIVDALEQSFERALGTRRIAGLKAGLQEFLAHADRDGALGPD
;
A
#
# COMPACT_ATOMS: atom_id res chain seq x y z
N MET A 1 -9.75 -14.38 23.95
CA MET A 1 -10.57 -15.31 23.12
C MET A 1 -9.77 -16.59 22.96
N VAL A 2 -10.28 -17.73 23.45
CA VAL A 2 -9.59 -19.03 23.38
C VAL A 2 -9.84 -19.64 22.00
N ARG A 3 -8.79 -20.25 21.40
CA ARG A 3 -8.91 -20.96 20.13
C ARG A 3 -9.76 -22.23 20.32
N PRO A 4 -10.81 -22.47 19.51
CA PRO A 4 -11.60 -23.72 19.56
C PRO A 4 -10.77 -24.93 19.09
N GLU A 5 -11.25 -26.14 19.41
CA GLU A 5 -10.67 -27.37 18.93
C GLU A 5 -10.87 -27.54 17.42
N LEU A 6 -10.01 -28.36 16.76
CA LEU A 6 -10.03 -28.49 15.30
C LEU A 6 -11.23 -29.28 14.75
N ASP A 7 -11.98 -29.93 15.64
CA ASP A 7 -13.14 -30.75 15.27
C ASP A 7 -14.39 -29.94 14.98
N ASP A 8 -14.44 -28.66 15.40
CA ASP A 8 -15.53 -27.74 15.10
C ASP A 8 -15.09 -26.68 14.08
N ILE A 9 -15.36 -26.97 12.81
CA ILE A 9 -14.97 -26.12 11.68
C ILE A 9 -15.72 -24.78 11.68
N ASP A 10 -16.96 -24.74 12.15
CA ASP A 10 -17.76 -23.52 12.15
C ASP A 10 -17.29 -22.56 13.25
N ASP A 11 -17.00 -23.06 14.44
CA ASP A 11 -16.41 -22.28 15.54
C ASP A 11 -15.00 -21.80 15.19
N LEU A 12 -14.20 -22.60 14.49
CA LEU A 12 -12.90 -22.20 13.96
C LEU A 12 -13.02 -21.04 12.94
N ARG A 13 -14.03 -21.05 12.07
CA ARG A 13 -14.27 -19.95 11.12
C ARG A 13 -14.63 -18.67 11.86
N VAL A 14 -15.56 -18.73 12.83
CA VAL A 14 -15.95 -17.56 13.64
C VAL A 14 -14.75 -17.01 14.40
N TRP A 15 -13.99 -17.88 15.08
CA TRP A 15 -12.77 -17.46 15.79
C TRP A 15 -11.74 -16.81 14.87
N ARG A 16 -11.45 -17.45 13.74
CA ARG A 16 -10.50 -16.96 12.74
C ARG A 16 -10.90 -15.57 12.23
N ASP A 17 -12.17 -15.37 11.91
CA ASP A 17 -12.66 -14.11 11.33
C ASP A 17 -12.64 -12.94 12.33
N GLN A 18 -12.46 -13.22 13.62
CA GLN A 18 -12.28 -12.24 14.70
C GLN A 18 -10.81 -11.99 15.05
N THR A 19 -9.86 -12.72 14.46
CA THR A 19 -8.43 -12.46 14.71
C THR A 19 -8.00 -11.11 14.13
N LEU A 20 -7.04 -10.44 14.81
CA LEU A 20 -6.47 -9.17 14.33
C LEU A 20 -5.97 -9.29 12.89
N TYR A 21 -5.28 -10.39 12.56
CA TYR A 21 -4.80 -10.67 11.21
C TYR A 21 -5.93 -10.62 10.16
N ARG A 22 -7.04 -11.31 10.43
CA ARG A 22 -8.18 -11.35 9.49
C ARG A 22 -8.89 -10.01 9.37
N LEU A 23 -9.01 -9.28 10.48
CA LEU A 23 -9.62 -7.95 10.47
C LEU A 23 -8.76 -6.97 9.66
N LEU A 24 -7.45 -6.96 9.86
CA LEU A 24 -6.51 -6.13 9.08
C LEU A 24 -6.56 -6.47 7.59
N LEU A 25 -6.53 -7.77 7.25
CA LEU A 25 -6.59 -8.22 5.86
C LEU A 25 -7.90 -7.80 5.17
N ARG A 26 -9.03 -7.90 5.88
CA ARG A 26 -10.34 -7.48 5.34
C ARG A 26 -10.45 -5.96 5.22
N ALA A 27 -9.99 -5.22 6.22
CA ALA A 27 -9.97 -3.76 6.18
C ALA A 27 -9.12 -3.24 5.01
N SER A 28 -7.90 -3.76 4.86
CA SER A 28 -7.02 -3.43 3.73
C SER A 28 -7.67 -3.74 2.38
N ARG A 29 -8.36 -4.88 2.26
CA ARG A 29 -9.08 -5.23 1.02
C ARG A 29 -10.20 -4.24 0.71
N VAL A 30 -10.98 -3.83 1.70
CA VAL A 30 -12.06 -2.85 1.50
C VAL A 30 -11.49 -1.53 1.00
N GLU A 31 -10.44 -1.03 1.63
CA GLU A 31 -9.80 0.22 1.26
C GLU A 31 -9.20 0.16 -0.15
N THR A 32 -8.40 -0.87 -0.45
CA THR A 32 -7.75 -1.01 -1.75
C THR A 32 -8.76 -1.20 -2.89
N THR A 33 -9.82 -1.99 -2.69
CA THR A 33 -10.87 -2.19 -3.70
C THR A 33 -11.65 -0.90 -3.94
N SER A 34 -11.98 -0.15 -2.87
CA SER A 34 -12.69 1.12 -2.99
C SER A 34 -11.86 2.19 -3.70
N THR A 35 -10.57 2.26 -3.39
CA THR A 35 -9.63 3.17 -4.04
C THR A 35 -9.52 2.87 -5.53
N LEU A 36 -9.31 1.58 -5.87
CA LEU A 36 -9.19 1.17 -7.27
C LEU A 36 -10.46 1.47 -8.08
N ALA A 37 -11.65 1.15 -7.54
CA ALA A 37 -12.92 1.44 -8.20
C ALA A 37 -13.07 2.94 -8.53
N ARG A 38 -12.72 3.82 -7.58
CA ARG A 38 -12.78 5.27 -7.81
C ARG A 38 -11.72 5.77 -8.80
N LEU A 39 -10.53 5.20 -8.81
CA LEU A 39 -9.52 5.50 -9.82
C LEU A 39 -10.00 5.11 -11.22
N GLN A 40 -10.68 3.97 -11.36
CA GLN A 40 -11.29 3.57 -12.62
C GLN A 40 -12.39 4.55 -13.09
N GLU A 41 -13.20 5.08 -12.17
CA GLU A 41 -14.18 6.13 -12.48
C GLU A 41 -13.52 7.42 -13.00
N LEU A 42 -12.26 7.69 -12.59
CA LEU A 42 -11.44 8.81 -13.08
C LEU A 42 -10.68 8.49 -14.38
N GLY A 43 -10.84 7.29 -14.93
CA GLY A 43 -10.22 6.86 -16.20
C GLY A 43 -8.85 6.19 -16.05
N TYR A 44 -8.48 5.76 -14.85
CA TYR A 44 -7.27 4.98 -14.62
C TYR A 44 -7.57 3.47 -14.67
N ASP A 45 -8.00 2.98 -15.83
CA ASP A 45 -8.38 1.57 -16.01
C ASP A 45 -7.18 0.63 -16.15
N ASP A 46 -6.00 1.18 -16.35
CA ASP A 46 -4.77 0.49 -16.70
C ASP A 46 -3.82 0.28 -15.51
N VAL A 47 -4.23 0.66 -14.29
CA VAL A 47 -3.42 0.53 -13.07
C VAL A 47 -3.99 -0.49 -12.08
N SER A 48 -3.11 -1.08 -11.30
CA SER A 48 -3.43 -1.95 -10.18
C SER A 48 -3.11 -1.29 -8.84
N VAL A 49 -3.60 -1.89 -7.75
CA VAL A 49 -3.25 -1.47 -6.38
C VAL A 49 -1.74 -1.52 -6.12
N THR A 50 -1.06 -2.52 -6.67
CA THR A 50 0.40 -2.63 -6.54
C THR A 50 1.13 -1.50 -7.26
N ASP A 51 0.58 -1.00 -8.38
CA ASP A 51 1.15 0.14 -9.11
C ASP A 51 1.00 1.44 -8.33
N THR A 52 -0.16 1.69 -7.74
CA THR A 52 -0.35 2.86 -6.86
C THR A 52 0.56 2.82 -5.63
N ASN A 53 0.76 1.64 -5.04
CA ASN A 53 1.69 1.46 -3.92
C ASN A 53 3.14 1.76 -4.32
N LEU A 54 3.60 1.28 -5.49
CA LEU A 54 4.94 1.58 -5.98
C LEU A 54 5.10 3.08 -6.21
N LEU A 55 4.14 3.74 -6.85
CA LEU A 55 4.16 5.19 -7.09
C LEU A 55 4.20 6.00 -5.79
N ALA A 56 3.47 5.58 -4.75
CA ALA A 56 3.46 6.23 -3.45
C ALA A 56 4.81 6.12 -2.70
N ASN A 57 5.64 5.14 -3.06
CA ASN A 57 6.98 4.95 -2.50
C ASN A 57 8.11 5.60 -3.33
N LEU A 58 7.74 6.36 -4.37
CA LEU A 58 8.68 7.05 -5.25
C LEU A 58 8.85 8.50 -4.79
N ASP A 59 10.05 8.87 -4.38
CA ASP A 59 10.35 10.24 -3.99
C ASP A 59 10.31 11.20 -5.20
N THR A 60 10.17 12.49 -4.92
CA THR A 60 10.22 13.54 -5.96
C THR A 60 11.56 13.54 -6.72
N ALA A 61 12.64 13.19 -6.03
CA ALA A 61 13.99 13.07 -6.62
C ALA A 61 14.19 11.75 -7.39
N GLY A 62 13.21 10.85 -7.35
CA GLY A 62 13.31 9.50 -7.90
C GLY A 62 13.97 8.51 -6.93
N ALA A 63 13.97 7.25 -7.31
CA ALA A 63 14.61 6.17 -6.56
C ALA A 63 15.15 5.10 -7.52
N THR A 64 16.19 4.38 -7.11
CA THR A 64 16.66 3.21 -7.85
C THR A 64 15.66 2.05 -7.71
N ILE A 65 15.66 1.10 -8.65
CA ILE A 65 14.81 -0.10 -8.57
C ILE A 65 15.08 -0.89 -7.28
N THR A 66 16.33 -0.91 -6.81
CA THR A 66 16.71 -1.60 -5.58
C THR A 66 16.08 -0.94 -4.34
N GLU A 67 16.10 0.39 -4.26
CA GLU A 67 15.45 1.14 -3.20
C GLU A 67 13.94 0.97 -3.22
N LEU A 68 13.30 1.04 -4.41
CA LEU A 68 11.87 0.80 -4.55
C LEU A 68 11.48 -0.61 -4.09
N ALA A 69 12.24 -1.62 -4.50
CA ALA A 69 12.01 -3.00 -4.08
C ALA A 69 12.02 -3.14 -2.55
N ARG A 70 13.01 -2.52 -1.89
CA ARG A 70 13.13 -2.50 -0.43
C ARG A 70 11.94 -1.77 0.22
N ARG A 71 11.58 -0.57 -0.24
CA ARG A 71 10.49 0.25 0.33
C ARG A 71 9.13 -0.42 0.19
N VAL A 72 8.90 -1.11 -0.93
CA VAL A 72 7.63 -1.81 -1.21
C VAL A 72 7.59 -3.22 -0.59
N GLY A 73 8.74 -3.76 -0.16
CA GLY A 73 8.83 -5.10 0.41
C GLY A 73 8.71 -6.23 -0.63
N ILE A 74 9.22 -6.00 -1.86
CA ILE A 74 9.18 -6.97 -2.96
C ILE A 74 10.59 -7.27 -3.50
N THR A 75 10.72 -8.32 -4.32
CA THR A 75 12.01 -8.62 -4.96
C THR A 75 12.38 -7.55 -5.98
N ARG A 76 13.70 -7.33 -6.20
CA ARG A 76 14.20 -6.42 -7.24
C ARG A 76 13.65 -6.78 -8.63
N GLN A 77 13.51 -8.08 -8.92
CA GLN A 77 12.96 -8.54 -10.19
C GLN A 77 11.49 -8.12 -10.34
N ALA A 78 10.66 -8.30 -9.30
CA ALA A 78 9.26 -7.88 -9.30
C ALA A 78 9.14 -6.36 -9.47
N ALA A 79 9.93 -5.56 -8.72
CA ALA A 79 9.99 -4.12 -8.87
C ALA A 79 10.39 -3.69 -10.27
N SER A 80 11.39 -4.37 -10.88
CA SER A 80 11.83 -4.08 -12.26
C SER A 80 10.73 -4.34 -13.29
N GLN A 81 9.96 -5.41 -13.15
CA GLN A 81 8.84 -5.75 -14.02
C GLN A 81 7.70 -4.74 -13.87
N GLN A 82 7.37 -4.37 -12.65
CA GLN A 82 6.33 -3.39 -12.35
C GLN A 82 6.69 -2.00 -12.88
N VAL A 83 7.93 -1.54 -12.66
CA VAL A 83 8.45 -0.29 -13.23
C VAL A 83 8.37 -0.30 -14.77
N ALA A 84 8.73 -1.41 -15.42
CA ALA A 84 8.63 -1.54 -16.88
C ALA A 84 7.18 -1.47 -17.37
N GLY A 85 6.22 -1.99 -16.59
CA GLY A 85 4.79 -1.85 -16.84
C GLY A 85 4.34 -0.39 -16.77
N LEU A 86 4.64 0.28 -15.65
CA LEU A 86 4.29 1.69 -15.42
C LEU A 86 4.97 2.64 -16.42
N GLU A 87 6.18 2.32 -16.88
CA GLU A 87 6.89 3.09 -17.90
C GLU A 87 6.18 2.99 -19.26
N ARG A 88 5.73 1.80 -19.67
CA ARG A 88 4.91 1.61 -20.89
C ARG A 88 3.58 2.36 -20.84
N LEU A 89 3.00 2.46 -19.66
CA LEU A 89 1.75 3.20 -19.41
C LEU A 89 1.97 4.71 -19.26
N GLY A 90 3.24 5.15 -19.21
CA GLY A 90 3.61 6.56 -19.12
C GLY A 90 3.49 7.17 -17.71
N TYR A 91 3.40 6.37 -16.65
CA TYR A 91 3.32 6.87 -15.27
C TYR A 91 4.68 7.16 -14.66
N VAL A 92 5.71 6.46 -15.11
CA VAL A 92 7.10 6.69 -14.70
C VAL A 92 8.02 6.75 -15.93
N ARG A 93 9.23 7.26 -15.74
CA ARG A 93 10.32 7.17 -16.69
C ARG A 93 11.63 6.88 -15.98
N ARG A 94 12.60 6.34 -16.70
CA ARG A 94 13.96 6.14 -16.19
C ARG A 94 14.85 7.30 -16.64
N GLU A 95 15.68 7.77 -15.73
CA GLU A 95 16.68 8.81 -15.98
C GLU A 95 18.01 8.44 -15.35
N THR A 96 19.09 9.03 -15.87
CA THR A 96 20.40 8.97 -15.20
C THR A 96 20.33 9.83 -13.94
N SER A 97 20.80 9.32 -12.82
CA SER A 97 20.83 10.06 -11.56
C SER A 97 21.67 11.35 -11.69
N PRO A 98 21.14 12.50 -11.29
CA PRO A 98 21.91 13.75 -11.29
C PRO A 98 23.09 13.73 -10.32
N SER A 99 23.01 12.94 -9.25
CA SER A 99 24.05 12.81 -8.22
C SER A 99 25.09 11.72 -8.51
N ASP A 100 24.69 10.70 -9.28
CA ASP A 100 25.59 9.62 -9.72
C ASP A 100 25.27 9.26 -11.17
N GLY A 101 26.06 9.79 -12.08
CA GLY A 101 25.90 9.60 -13.54
C GLY A 101 25.96 8.14 -14.02
N ARG A 102 26.22 7.17 -13.14
CA ARG A 102 26.21 5.73 -13.43
C ARG A 102 24.93 5.05 -12.97
N ALA A 103 24.17 5.66 -12.07
CA ALA A 103 22.95 5.09 -11.53
C ALA A 103 21.73 5.49 -12.38
N VAL A 104 20.83 4.55 -12.60
CA VAL A 104 19.52 4.79 -13.22
C VAL A 104 18.47 4.87 -12.11
N ILE A 105 17.75 5.99 -12.08
CA ILE A 105 16.63 6.23 -11.18
C ILE A 105 15.31 6.19 -11.96
N VAL A 106 14.26 5.85 -11.26
CA VAL A 106 12.87 5.91 -11.72
C VAL A 106 12.27 7.18 -11.14
N ILE A 107 11.62 7.97 -11.97
CA ILE A 107 10.91 9.19 -11.55
C ILE A 107 9.49 9.18 -12.09
N GLN A 108 8.59 9.86 -11.38
CA GLN A 108 7.20 10.03 -11.81
C GLN A 108 7.14 11.01 -13.00
N THR A 109 6.27 10.70 -13.96
CA THR A 109 5.84 11.67 -14.99
C THR A 109 4.72 12.56 -14.44
N ASP A 110 4.25 13.54 -15.25
CA ASP A 110 3.08 14.34 -14.90
C ASP A 110 1.84 13.46 -14.73
N ARG A 111 1.68 12.44 -15.59
CA ARG A 111 0.60 11.45 -15.49
C ARG A 111 0.71 10.63 -14.19
N GLY A 112 1.91 10.23 -13.81
CA GLY A 112 2.15 9.50 -12.56
C GLY A 112 1.84 10.34 -11.33
N ARG A 113 2.22 11.61 -11.35
CA ARG A 113 1.90 12.57 -10.26
C ARG A 113 0.40 12.83 -10.16
N ALA A 114 -0.29 12.98 -11.28
CA ALA A 114 -1.74 13.14 -11.29
C ALA A 114 -2.45 11.92 -10.68
N LEU A 115 -2.11 10.70 -11.14
CA LEU A 115 -2.65 9.46 -10.55
C LEU A 115 -2.41 9.38 -9.04
N LEU A 116 -1.19 9.71 -8.57
CA LEU A 116 -0.89 9.68 -7.14
C LEU A 116 -1.71 10.72 -6.37
N GLY A 117 -1.86 11.94 -6.91
CA GLY A 117 -2.71 12.97 -6.32
C GLY A 117 -4.16 12.50 -6.17
N ASP A 118 -4.75 12.00 -7.24
CA ASP A 118 -6.12 11.47 -7.23
C ASP A 118 -6.27 10.28 -6.25
N ALA A 119 -5.28 9.40 -6.18
CA ALA A 119 -5.28 8.29 -5.23
C ALA A 119 -5.26 8.77 -3.77
N LEU A 120 -4.45 9.78 -3.45
CA LEU A 120 -4.38 10.37 -2.11
C LEU A 120 -5.69 11.07 -1.74
N ASP A 121 -6.30 11.82 -2.65
CA ASP A 121 -7.61 12.46 -2.44
C ASP A 121 -8.71 11.42 -2.18
N ILE A 122 -8.69 10.30 -2.89
CA ILE A 122 -9.61 9.19 -2.69
C ILE A 122 -9.43 8.58 -1.29
N VAL A 123 -8.19 8.32 -0.86
CA VAL A 123 -7.88 7.77 0.46
C VAL A 123 -8.36 8.71 1.56
N ASP A 124 -8.11 10.02 1.42
CA ASP A 124 -8.58 11.03 2.39
C ASP A 124 -10.12 11.05 2.47
N ALA A 125 -10.82 11.04 1.34
CA ALA A 125 -12.27 10.98 1.28
C ALA A 125 -12.85 9.70 1.92
N LEU A 126 -12.19 8.56 1.74
CA LEU A 126 -12.56 7.30 2.39
C LEU A 126 -12.38 7.38 3.91
N GLU A 127 -11.26 7.90 4.36
CA GLU A 127 -10.98 8.11 5.78
C GLU A 127 -12.02 9.02 6.44
N GLN A 128 -12.34 10.15 5.83
CA GLN A 128 -13.40 11.04 6.29
C GLN A 128 -14.77 10.33 6.33
N SER A 129 -15.05 9.42 5.39
CA SER A 129 -16.29 8.65 5.41
C SER A 129 -16.35 7.69 6.60
N PHE A 130 -15.24 7.04 6.95
CA PHE A 130 -15.14 6.20 8.13
C PHE A 130 -15.25 7.02 9.43
N GLU A 131 -14.67 8.20 9.48
CA GLU A 131 -14.81 9.11 10.63
C GLU A 131 -16.26 9.54 10.83
N ARG A 132 -16.97 9.86 9.75
CA ARG A 132 -18.42 10.20 9.83
C ARG A 132 -19.26 9.01 10.32
N ALA A 133 -18.93 7.79 9.87
CA ALA A 133 -19.69 6.58 10.21
C ALA A 133 -19.41 6.08 11.63
N LEU A 134 -18.16 6.11 12.09
CA LEU A 134 -17.71 5.49 13.33
C LEU A 134 -17.36 6.49 14.42
N GLY A 135 -17.16 7.76 14.06
CA GLY A 135 -16.70 8.85 14.93
C GLY A 135 -15.18 9.01 14.93
N THR A 136 -14.71 10.24 14.82
CA THR A 136 -13.29 10.63 14.76
C THR A 136 -12.44 10.02 15.89
N ARG A 137 -13.00 9.98 17.13
CA ARG A 137 -12.29 9.43 18.29
C ARG A 137 -11.97 7.93 18.13
N ARG A 138 -12.88 7.15 17.53
CA ARG A 138 -12.67 5.71 17.31
C ARG A 138 -11.63 5.47 16.22
N ILE A 139 -11.69 6.23 15.13
CA ILE A 139 -10.70 6.13 14.05
C ILE A 139 -9.32 6.55 14.55
N ALA A 140 -9.20 7.64 15.30
CA ALA A 140 -7.93 8.04 15.92
C ALA A 140 -7.37 6.97 16.86
N GLY A 141 -8.21 6.34 17.68
CA GLY A 141 -7.79 5.24 18.56
C GLY A 141 -7.34 4.00 17.79
N LEU A 142 -8.02 3.66 16.69
CA LEU A 142 -7.62 2.55 15.82
C LEU A 142 -6.24 2.82 15.18
N LYS A 143 -6.03 4.02 14.63
CA LYS A 143 -4.73 4.42 14.05
C LYS A 143 -3.61 4.34 15.09
N ALA A 144 -3.81 4.92 16.28
CA ALA A 144 -2.82 4.87 17.35
C ALA A 144 -2.46 3.42 17.73
N GLY A 145 -3.47 2.55 17.91
CA GLY A 145 -3.23 1.14 18.23
C GLY A 145 -2.47 0.39 17.13
N LEU A 146 -2.75 0.67 15.85
CA LEU A 146 -2.01 0.09 14.74
C LEU A 146 -0.57 0.60 14.66
N GLN A 147 -0.33 1.89 14.93
CA GLN A 147 1.02 2.46 14.97
C GLN A 147 1.85 1.83 16.09
N GLU A 148 1.27 1.66 17.29
CA GLU A 148 1.92 0.98 18.40
C GLU A 148 2.24 -0.49 18.08
N PHE A 149 1.31 -1.20 17.44
CA PHE A 149 1.50 -2.58 16.97
C PHE A 149 2.67 -2.69 16.00
N LEU A 150 2.72 -1.83 14.97
CA LEU A 150 3.80 -1.80 13.98
C LEU A 150 5.15 -1.48 14.64
N ALA A 151 5.21 -0.45 15.50
CA ALA A 151 6.41 -0.10 16.22
C ALA A 151 6.93 -1.21 17.17
N HIS A 152 6.03 -2.07 17.68
CA HIS A 152 6.41 -3.26 18.44
C HIS A 152 6.98 -4.35 17.55
N ALA A 153 6.32 -4.62 16.43
CA ALA A 153 6.75 -5.61 15.44
C ALA A 153 8.14 -5.28 14.85
N ASP A 154 8.43 -4.01 14.59
CA ASP A 154 9.75 -3.54 14.12
C ASP A 154 10.86 -3.84 15.13
N ARG A 155 10.62 -3.56 16.43
CA ARG A 155 11.59 -3.81 17.50
C ARG A 155 11.90 -5.29 17.72
N ASP A 156 10.90 -6.14 17.53
CA ASP A 156 11.03 -7.59 17.72
C ASP A 156 11.57 -8.31 16.48
N GLY A 157 11.91 -7.57 15.41
CA GLY A 157 12.40 -8.13 14.15
C GLY A 157 11.34 -8.97 13.42
N ALA A 158 10.06 -8.83 13.76
CA ALA A 158 8.97 -9.59 13.15
C ALA A 158 8.72 -9.21 11.68
N LEU A 159 9.21 -8.04 11.25
CA LEU A 159 9.09 -7.57 9.86
C LEU A 159 10.28 -7.98 8.98
N GLY A 160 11.25 -8.72 9.50
CA GLY A 160 12.46 -9.12 8.79
C GLY A 160 13.50 -7.99 8.67
N PRO A 161 14.74 -8.28 8.29
CA PRO A 161 15.71 -7.24 7.99
C PRO A 161 15.27 -6.46 6.76
N ASP A 162 15.29 -5.13 6.85
CA ASP A 162 15.12 -4.18 5.74
C ASP A 162 16.10 -4.42 4.57
#